data_a957231d856987f840746b97615caa3b
#
_entry.id   a957231d856987f840746b97615caa3b
#
_cell.length_a   1.000
_cell.length_b   1.000
_cell.length_c   1.000
_cell.angle_alpha   90.00
_cell.angle_beta   90.00
_cell.angle_gamma   90.00
#
_symmetry.space_group_name_H-M   'P 1'
#
loop_
_entity.id
_entity.type
_entity.pdbx_description
1 polymer ?
#
loop_
_entity_poly.entity_id
_entity_poly.type
_entity_poly.pdbx_seq_one_letter_code
_entity_poly.pdbx_strand_id
1 'polypeptide(L)'
;NSLGGGIAWHFALDFPNRVKKLVLIDAVGFPKKNEKGSIGFKIASTPIINNLLLYITPKGLVQKSLETVYYNQKMVTDAQVERFHDVAIRAGNRKALLSIFKNGLEQTPEKIKTITIPTLIIWGEKDLLIDVSNAFLFNKAITGSKMVVFPNIGHVPMEEAPKKVADEIMEW
;
A
#
# COMPACT_ATOMS: atom_id res chain seq x y z
N ASN A 1 -2.53 4.40 -2.97
CA ASN A 1 -1.58 3.30 -2.79
C ASN A 1 -1.83 2.60 -1.45
N SER A 2 -1.58 1.27 -1.39
CA SER A 2 -1.57 0.48 -0.16
C SER A 2 -2.85 0.67 0.70
N LEU A 3 -2.68 1.02 1.99
CA LEU A 3 -3.78 1.37 2.89
C LEU A 3 -4.69 2.47 2.34
N GLY A 4 -4.09 3.51 1.73
CA GLY A 4 -4.85 4.59 1.08
C GLY A 4 -5.70 4.09 -0.08
N GLY A 5 -5.25 3.07 -0.81
CA GLY A 5 -6.06 2.37 -1.82
C GLY A 5 -7.24 1.64 -1.20
N GLY A 6 -7.02 1.01 -0.03
CA GLY A 6 -8.08 0.40 0.77
C GLY A 6 -9.15 1.42 1.18
N ILE A 7 -8.73 2.56 1.71
CA ILE A 7 -9.64 3.66 2.07
C ILE A 7 -10.38 4.18 0.85
N ALA A 8 -9.69 4.31 -0.30
CA ALA A 8 -10.27 4.87 -1.52
C ALA A 8 -11.42 4.00 -2.07
N TRP A 9 -11.28 2.68 -2.12
CA TRP A 9 -12.36 1.84 -2.62
C TRP A 9 -13.53 1.74 -1.61
N HIS A 10 -13.28 1.78 -0.30
CA HIS A 10 -14.38 1.90 0.69
C HIS A 10 -15.13 3.22 0.50
N PHE A 11 -14.39 4.34 0.35
CA PHE A 11 -15.00 5.64 0.08
C PHE A 11 -15.84 5.62 -1.22
N ALA A 12 -15.34 4.94 -2.25
CA ALA A 12 -16.07 4.82 -3.52
C ALA A 12 -17.36 4.00 -3.38
N LEU A 13 -17.41 3.03 -2.48
CA LEU A 13 -18.64 2.28 -2.15
C LEU A 13 -19.62 3.13 -1.34
N ASP A 14 -19.13 3.83 -0.32
CA ASP A 14 -19.98 4.61 0.58
C ASP A 14 -20.52 5.89 -0.09
N PHE A 15 -19.75 6.46 -1.01
CA PHE A 15 -20.06 7.74 -1.67
C PHE A 15 -19.90 7.68 -3.20
N PRO A 16 -20.59 6.76 -3.91
CA PRO A 16 -20.37 6.53 -5.34
C PRO A 16 -20.60 7.77 -6.20
N ASN A 17 -21.55 8.61 -5.84
CA ASN A 17 -21.85 9.87 -6.57
C ASN A 17 -20.74 10.93 -6.43
N ARG A 18 -19.77 10.74 -5.54
CA ARG A 18 -18.64 11.66 -5.33
C ARG A 18 -17.37 11.22 -6.04
N VAL A 19 -17.35 10.03 -6.64
CA VAL A 19 -16.18 9.44 -7.29
C VAL A 19 -16.48 9.24 -8.77
N LYS A 20 -15.73 9.91 -9.63
CA LYS A 20 -15.87 9.77 -11.11
C LYS A 20 -15.05 8.59 -11.63
N LYS A 21 -13.85 8.43 -11.11
CA LYS A 21 -12.89 7.39 -11.49
C LYS A 21 -12.09 6.95 -10.24
N LEU A 22 -11.70 5.69 -10.18
CA LEU A 22 -10.93 5.12 -9.06
C LEU A 22 -9.61 4.55 -9.57
N VAL A 23 -8.49 5.00 -8.99
CA VAL A 23 -7.17 4.42 -9.27
C VAL A 23 -6.67 3.69 -8.02
N LEU A 24 -6.43 2.40 -8.15
CA LEU A 24 -5.91 1.54 -7.10
C LEU A 24 -4.48 1.14 -7.43
N ILE A 25 -3.53 1.54 -6.58
CA ILE A 25 -2.10 1.23 -6.75
C ILE A 25 -1.67 0.36 -5.57
N ASP A 26 -1.29 -0.90 -5.82
CA ASP A 26 -0.86 -1.86 -4.78
C ASP A 26 -1.77 -1.81 -3.54
N ALA A 27 -3.08 -1.85 -3.75
CA ALA A 27 -4.09 -1.49 -2.76
C ALA A 27 -4.40 -2.65 -1.80
N VAL A 28 -4.67 -2.32 -0.53
CA VAL A 28 -5.26 -3.27 0.43
C VAL A 28 -6.71 -3.55 0.04
N GLY A 29 -7.12 -4.84 0.03
CA GLY A 29 -8.51 -5.20 -0.28
C GLY A 29 -8.86 -6.65 0.03
N PHE A 30 -7.90 -7.56 -0.06
CA PHE A 30 -8.13 -8.98 0.18
C PHE A 30 -7.33 -9.48 1.39
N PRO A 31 -7.85 -10.49 2.12
CA PRO A 31 -7.13 -11.08 3.25
C PRO A 31 -5.79 -11.67 2.81
N LYS A 32 -4.77 -11.44 3.62
CA LYS A 32 -3.43 -11.98 3.36
C LYS A 32 -3.45 -13.49 3.38
N LYS A 33 -3.08 -14.12 2.27
CA LYS A 33 -2.73 -15.54 2.20
C LYS A 33 -1.23 -15.66 2.38
N ASN A 34 -0.75 -15.94 3.62
CA ASN A 34 0.64 -16.30 3.93
C ASN A 34 1.74 -15.30 3.47
N GLU A 35 1.45 -14.02 3.39
CA GLU A 35 2.46 -13.03 3.02
C GLU A 35 3.51 -12.89 4.15
N LYS A 36 4.77 -12.96 3.77
CA LYS A 36 5.90 -12.64 4.67
C LYS A 36 5.93 -11.11 4.83
N GLY A 37 5.13 -10.57 5.74
CA GLY A 37 5.13 -9.15 6.04
C GLY A 37 6.53 -8.61 6.34
N SER A 38 6.77 -7.33 6.07
CA SER A 38 8.06 -6.69 6.38
C SER A 38 8.45 -6.90 7.84
N ILE A 39 9.75 -6.87 8.13
CA ILE A 39 10.26 -6.93 9.50
C ILE A 39 9.59 -5.87 10.38
N GLY A 40 9.39 -4.65 9.84
CA GLY A 40 8.68 -3.58 10.54
C GLY A 40 7.24 -3.95 10.88
N PHE A 41 6.52 -4.62 9.97
CA PHE A 41 5.17 -5.12 10.23
C PHE A 41 5.14 -6.18 11.34
N LYS A 42 6.06 -7.14 11.32
CA LYS A 42 6.17 -8.18 12.37
C LYS A 42 6.49 -7.58 13.73
N ILE A 43 7.41 -6.61 13.80
CA ILE A 43 7.77 -5.91 15.02
C ILE A 43 6.57 -5.12 15.54
N ALA A 44 5.87 -4.36 14.68
CA ALA A 44 4.72 -3.56 15.06
C ALA A 44 3.52 -4.39 15.51
N SER A 45 3.39 -5.63 15.06
CA SER A 45 2.33 -6.56 15.48
C SER A 45 2.66 -7.34 16.77
N THR A 46 3.89 -7.24 17.31
CA THR A 46 4.30 -7.93 18.55
C THR A 46 3.99 -7.07 19.78
N PRO A 47 3.11 -7.49 20.72
CA PRO A 47 2.53 -6.62 21.76
C PRO A 47 3.50 -5.89 22.67
N ILE A 48 4.65 -6.48 23.00
CA ILE A 48 5.64 -5.84 23.88
C ILE A 48 6.54 -4.88 23.11
N ILE A 49 6.93 -5.27 21.90
CA ILE A 49 7.87 -4.51 21.06
C ILE A 49 7.19 -3.26 20.46
N ASN A 50 5.90 -3.37 20.13
CA ASN A 50 5.15 -2.24 19.55
C ASN A 50 5.08 -1.04 20.49
N ASN A 51 4.99 -1.26 21.82
CA ASN A 51 5.01 -0.19 22.79
C ASN A 51 6.35 0.55 22.81
N LEU A 52 7.47 -0.14 22.58
CA LEU A 52 8.78 0.51 22.48
C LEU A 52 8.87 1.41 21.25
N LEU A 53 8.20 1.04 20.14
CA LEU A 53 8.16 1.86 18.92
C LEU A 53 7.43 3.19 19.10
N LEU A 54 6.62 3.36 20.17
CA LEU A 54 6.02 4.65 20.52
C LEU A 54 7.09 5.70 20.91
N TYR A 55 8.23 5.23 21.41
CA TYR A 55 9.28 6.09 21.94
C TYR A 55 10.53 6.12 21.06
N ILE A 56 10.88 4.99 20.47
CA ILE A 56 12.12 4.82 19.71
C ILE A 56 11.82 4.26 18.31
N THR A 57 12.28 4.95 17.27
CA THR A 57 12.22 4.50 15.88
C THR A 57 13.62 4.59 15.26
N PRO A 58 14.42 3.52 15.32
CA PRO A 58 15.76 3.54 14.74
C PRO A 58 15.71 3.72 13.22
N LYS A 59 16.61 4.58 12.66
CA LYS A 59 16.72 4.76 11.20
C LYS A 59 16.99 3.45 10.44
N GLY A 60 17.77 2.53 11.03
CA GLY A 60 17.99 1.21 10.44
C GLY A 60 16.73 0.36 10.29
N LEU A 61 15.71 0.56 11.14
CA LEU A 61 14.41 -0.09 10.97
C LEU A 61 13.65 0.52 9.80
N VAL A 62 13.72 1.85 9.64
CA VAL A 62 13.11 2.55 8.50
C VAL A 62 13.78 2.12 7.21
N GLN A 63 15.12 2.06 7.16
CA GLN A 63 15.87 1.58 6.00
C GLN A 63 15.43 0.17 5.58
N LYS A 64 15.42 -0.79 6.51
CA LYS A 64 14.98 -2.17 6.22
C LYS A 64 13.53 -2.24 5.75
N SER A 65 12.67 -1.36 6.25
CA SER A 65 11.29 -1.27 5.79
C SER A 65 11.23 -0.77 4.34
N LEU A 66 12.01 0.26 3.99
CA LEU A 66 12.11 0.77 2.62
C LEU A 66 12.70 -0.28 1.66
N GLU A 67 13.71 -1.03 2.08
CA GLU A 67 14.28 -2.15 1.31
C GLU A 67 13.23 -3.23 0.98
N THR A 68 12.17 -3.36 1.76
CA THR A 68 11.05 -4.26 1.47
C THR A 68 10.02 -3.62 0.51
N VAL A 69 9.91 -2.29 0.55
CA VAL A 69 8.96 -1.50 -0.26
C VAL A 69 9.42 -1.32 -1.69
N TYR A 70 10.72 -1.00 -1.89
CA TYR A 70 11.30 -0.79 -3.21
C TYR A 70 11.93 -2.07 -3.77
N TYR A 71 11.62 -2.41 -5.01
CA TYR A 71 12.35 -3.45 -5.73
C TYR A 71 13.77 -2.97 -6.10
N ASN A 72 13.88 -1.73 -6.58
CA ASN A 72 15.17 -1.13 -6.89
C ASN A 72 15.86 -0.59 -5.62
N GLN A 73 16.71 -1.40 -5.01
CA GLN A 73 17.43 -1.07 -3.77
C GLN A 73 18.29 0.21 -3.86
N LYS A 74 18.69 0.63 -5.06
CA LYS A 74 19.47 1.86 -5.27
C LYS A 74 18.66 3.13 -4.97
N MET A 75 17.33 3.02 -4.93
CA MET A 75 16.44 4.13 -4.56
C MET A 75 16.35 4.34 -3.06
N VAL A 76 16.78 3.37 -2.25
CA VAL A 76 16.83 3.49 -0.78
C VAL A 76 18.11 4.22 -0.39
N THR A 77 18.11 5.54 -0.56
CA THR A 77 19.21 6.43 -0.20
C THR A 77 19.07 6.92 1.25
N ASP A 78 20.18 7.43 1.83
CA ASP A 78 20.14 8.05 3.17
C ASP A 78 19.12 9.19 3.23
N ALA A 79 18.99 9.99 2.18
CA ALA A 79 17.99 11.06 2.10
C ALA A 79 16.54 10.52 2.13
N GLN A 80 16.29 9.37 1.47
CA GLN A 80 14.99 8.70 1.57
C GLN A 80 14.75 8.20 2.99
N VAL A 81 15.73 7.53 3.61
CA VAL A 81 15.62 7.03 4.98
C VAL A 81 15.34 8.18 5.94
N GLU A 82 16.04 9.31 5.81
CA GLU A 82 15.84 10.51 6.63
C GLU A 82 14.42 11.04 6.49
N ARG A 83 13.95 11.25 5.25
CA ARG A 83 12.60 11.74 4.95
C ARG A 83 11.51 10.87 5.59
N PHE A 84 11.60 9.56 5.43
CA PHE A 84 10.63 8.63 6.00
C PHE A 84 10.73 8.55 7.53
N HIS A 85 11.93 8.61 8.08
CA HIS A 85 12.15 8.66 9.52
C HIS A 85 11.51 9.91 10.13
N ASP A 86 11.75 11.10 9.55
CA ASP A 86 11.18 12.36 10.04
C ASP A 86 9.66 12.34 10.04
N VAL A 87 9.04 11.73 9.02
CA VAL A 87 7.59 11.54 8.99
C VAL A 87 7.16 10.56 10.09
N ALA A 88 7.87 9.46 10.27
CA ALA A 88 7.51 8.44 11.25
C ALA A 88 7.55 8.96 12.70
N ILE A 89 8.52 9.85 13.03
CA ILE A 89 8.68 10.38 14.38
C ILE A 89 7.82 11.61 14.70
N ARG A 90 7.07 12.16 13.73
CA ARG A 90 6.14 13.27 14.01
C ARG A 90 5.15 12.90 15.09
N ALA A 91 4.77 13.91 15.88
CA ALA A 91 3.82 13.73 16.98
C ALA A 91 2.52 13.05 16.48
N GLY A 92 2.15 11.98 17.16
CA GLY A 92 0.95 11.20 16.82
C GLY A 92 1.13 10.10 15.79
N ASN A 93 2.11 10.20 14.85
CA ASN A 93 2.24 9.24 13.74
C ASN A 93 2.55 7.81 14.21
N ARG A 94 3.42 7.64 15.20
CA ARG A 94 3.73 6.32 15.78
C ARG A 94 2.48 5.69 16.40
N LYS A 95 1.70 6.47 17.17
CA LYS A 95 0.44 6.01 17.78
C LYS A 95 -0.59 5.65 16.71
N ALA A 96 -0.72 6.48 15.66
CA ALA A 96 -1.62 6.22 14.54
C ALA A 96 -1.23 4.92 13.80
N LEU A 97 0.07 4.75 13.50
CA LEU A 97 0.57 3.54 12.84
C LEU A 97 0.27 2.27 13.65
N LEU A 98 0.54 2.29 14.95
CA LEU A 98 0.24 1.14 15.83
C LEU A 98 -1.27 0.87 15.93
N SER A 99 -2.11 1.92 15.94
CA SER A 99 -3.55 1.76 15.91
C SER A 99 -4.03 1.09 14.62
N ILE A 100 -3.45 1.45 13.47
CA ILE A 100 -3.73 0.83 12.17
C ILE A 100 -3.35 -0.65 12.19
N PHE A 101 -2.16 -0.99 12.73
CA PHE A 101 -1.74 -2.39 12.83
C PHE A 101 -2.61 -3.22 13.77
N LYS A 102 -3.11 -2.63 14.85
CA LYS A 102 -3.96 -3.30 15.84
C LYS A 102 -5.37 -3.53 15.32
N ASN A 103 -5.95 -2.51 14.69
CA ASN A 103 -7.37 -2.53 14.31
C ASN A 103 -7.57 -2.97 12.84
N GLY A 104 -6.57 -2.73 11.99
CA GLY A 104 -6.65 -2.98 10.56
C GLY A 104 -7.65 -2.06 9.84
N LEU A 105 -7.81 -2.30 8.54
CA LEU A 105 -9.02 -1.93 7.80
C LEU A 105 -9.94 -3.15 7.81
N GLU A 106 -11.22 -2.93 7.99
CA GLU A 106 -12.21 -3.96 7.76
C GLU A 106 -12.07 -4.47 6.32
N GLN A 107 -11.75 -5.75 6.19
CA GLN A 107 -11.59 -6.38 4.88
C GLN A 107 -12.91 -7.06 4.52
N THR A 108 -13.65 -6.43 3.63
CA THR A 108 -14.92 -6.92 3.09
C THR A 108 -14.80 -7.15 1.58
N PRO A 109 -13.95 -8.13 1.15
CA PRO A 109 -13.64 -8.33 -0.26
C PRO A 109 -14.87 -8.65 -1.10
N GLU A 110 -15.91 -9.19 -0.49
CA GLU A 110 -17.20 -9.44 -1.15
C GLU A 110 -17.91 -8.15 -1.58
N LYS A 111 -17.61 -7.00 -0.95
CA LYS A 111 -18.14 -5.69 -1.36
C LYS A 111 -17.42 -5.12 -2.58
N ILE A 112 -16.16 -5.51 -2.84
CA ILE A 112 -15.38 -5.00 -3.97
C ILE A 112 -16.09 -5.25 -5.31
N LYS A 113 -16.79 -6.39 -5.45
CA LYS A 113 -17.56 -6.72 -6.66
C LYS A 113 -18.76 -5.79 -6.93
N THR A 114 -19.16 -4.99 -5.97
CA THR A 114 -20.26 -4.02 -6.14
C THR A 114 -19.76 -2.63 -6.59
N ILE A 115 -18.46 -2.46 -6.78
CA ILE A 115 -17.89 -1.23 -7.35
C ILE A 115 -18.28 -1.16 -8.83
N THR A 116 -19.03 -0.13 -9.20
CA THR A 116 -19.44 0.15 -10.57
C THR A 116 -18.71 1.32 -11.22
N ILE A 117 -17.86 1.99 -10.43
CA ILE A 117 -17.08 3.15 -10.85
C ILE A 117 -15.94 2.69 -11.76
N PRO A 118 -15.68 3.36 -12.90
CA PRO A 118 -14.52 3.07 -13.72
C PRO A 118 -13.25 3.00 -12.87
N THR A 119 -12.55 1.87 -12.94
CA THR A 119 -11.42 1.59 -12.04
C THR A 119 -10.17 1.19 -12.82
N LEU A 120 -9.05 1.87 -12.54
CA LEU A 120 -7.72 1.52 -12.99
C LEU A 120 -6.97 0.85 -11.84
N ILE A 121 -6.41 -0.32 -12.09
CA ILE A 121 -5.61 -1.10 -11.14
C ILE A 121 -4.17 -1.09 -11.63
N ILE A 122 -3.26 -0.57 -10.84
CA ILE A 122 -1.82 -0.55 -11.11
C ILE A 122 -1.12 -1.36 -10.04
N TRP A 123 -0.12 -2.18 -10.43
CA TRP A 123 0.60 -3.01 -9.49
C TRP A 123 2.06 -3.21 -9.86
N GLY A 124 2.94 -3.25 -8.85
CA GLY A 124 4.30 -3.71 -9.02
C GLY A 124 4.37 -5.25 -8.99
N GLU A 125 4.96 -5.86 -10.01
CA GLU A 125 5.12 -7.32 -10.09
C GLU A 125 5.88 -7.90 -8.88
N LYS A 126 6.83 -7.13 -8.37
CA LYS A 126 7.73 -7.52 -7.27
C LYS A 126 7.34 -6.93 -5.92
N ASP A 127 6.06 -6.59 -5.74
CA ASP A 127 5.55 -6.14 -4.45
C ASP A 127 5.69 -7.25 -3.39
N LEU A 128 6.51 -6.99 -2.36
CA LEU A 128 6.74 -7.90 -1.24
C LEU A 128 5.78 -7.66 -0.05
N LEU A 129 4.96 -6.60 -0.09
CA LEU A 129 4.01 -6.28 0.98
C LEU A 129 2.61 -6.77 0.66
N ILE A 130 2.16 -6.57 -0.58
CA ILE A 130 0.86 -7.03 -1.07
C ILE A 130 1.09 -7.69 -2.42
N ASP A 131 1.10 -9.02 -2.40
CA ASP A 131 1.41 -9.85 -3.58
C ASP A 131 0.58 -9.46 -4.80
N VAL A 132 1.20 -9.48 -5.97
CA VAL A 132 0.60 -9.08 -7.26
C VAL A 132 -0.67 -9.88 -7.60
N SER A 133 -0.87 -11.05 -7.01
CA SER A 133 -2.14 -11.80 -7.15
C SER A 133 -3.35 -11.00 -6.71
N ASN A 134 -3.19 -10.01 -5.82
CA ASN A 134 -4.27 -9.11 -5.42
C ASN A 134 -4.73 -8.20 -6.57
N ALA A 135 -3.84 -7.80 -7.49
CA ALA A 135 -4.24 -7.07 -8.70
C ALA A 135 -5.25 -7.88 -9.53
N PHE A 136 -4.97 -9.17 -9.71
CA PHE A 136 -5.87 -10.09 -10.44
C PHE A 136 -7.19 -10.32 -9.70
N LEU A 137 -7.17 -10.36 -8.36
CA LEU A 137 -8.38 -10.47 -7.55
C LEU A 137 -9.25 -9.21 -7.70
N PHE A 138 -8.65 -8.02 -7.65
CA PHE A 138 -9.36 -6.76 -7.90
C PHE A 138 -9.94 -6.71 -9.32
N ASN A 139 -9.13 -7.05 -10.33
CA ASN A 139 -9.57 -7.03 -11.73
C ASN A 139 -10.71 -8.03 -11.99
N LYS A 140 -10.65 -9.20 -11.37
CA LYS A 140 -11.74 -10.18 -11.43
C LYS A 140 -13.00 -9.70 -10.71
N ALA A 141 -12.86 -8.99 -9.60
CA ALA A 141 -13.99 -8.55 -8.79
C ALA A 141 -14.67 -7.31 -9.37
N ILE A 142 -13.91 -6.36 -9.94
CA ILE A 142 -14.45 -5.09 -10.47
C ILE A 142 -14.65 -5.22 -11.97
N THR A 143 -15.90 -5.45 -12.39
CA THR A 143 -16.24 -5.60 -13.81
C THR A 143 -15.87 -4.36 -14.62
N GLY A 144 -15.16 -4.56 -15.74
CA GLY A 144 -14.73 -3.47 -16.63
C GLY A 144 -13.51 -2.67 -16.13
N SER A 145 -12.86 -3.10 -15.05
CA SER A 145 -11.62 -2.46 -14.62
C SER A 145 -10.48 -2.69 -15.63
N LYS A 146 -9.62 -1.67 -15.83
CA LYS A 146 -8.33 -1.82 -16.53
C LYS A 146 -7.26 -2.21 -15.50
N MET A 147 -6.40 -3.17 -15.84
CA MET A 147 -5.28 -3.57 -14.99
C MET A 147 -3.96 -3.44 -15.71
N VAL A 148 -2.96 -2.89 -15.02
CA VAL A 148 -1.58 -2.74 -15.49
C VAL A 148 -0.64 -3.26 -14.40
N VAL A 149 0.25 -4.19 -14.77
CA VAL A 149 1.29 -4.71 -13.89
C VAL A 149 2.66 -4.31 -14.44
N PHE A 150 3.45 -3.62 -13.62
CA PHE A 150 4.79 -3.18 -14.00
C PHE A 150 5.84 -4.21 -13.60
N PRO A 151 6.59 -4.77 -14.56
CA PRO A 151 7.67 -5.71 -14.26
C PRO A 151 8.83 -5.02 -13.54
N ASN A 152 9.46 -5.74 -12.60
CA ASN A 152 10.60 -5.26 -11.82
C ASN A 152 10.33 -3.97 -11.02
N ILE A 153 9.13 -3.82 -10.51
CA ILE A 153 8.68 -2.72 -9.65
C ILE A 153 8.12 -3.31 -8.37
N GLY A 154 8.39 -2.67 -7.23
CA GLY A 154 7.92 -3.05 -5.90
C GLY A 154 6.57 -2.40 -5.53
N HIS A 155 6.40 -2.14 -4.24
CA HIS A 155 5.14 -1.65 -3.64
C HIS A 155 4.80 -0.18 -3.94
N VAL A 156 5.72 0.57 -4.53
CA VAL A 156 5.56 2.01 -4.79
C VAL A 156 5.82 2.36 -6.27
N PRO A 157 5.01 1.82 -7.20
CA PRO A 157 5.17 2.07 -8.64
C PRO A 157 5.27 3.54 -8.98
N MET A 158 4.52 4.41 -8.26
CA MET A 158 4.52 5.86 -8.47
C MET A 158 5.84 6.52 -8.09
N GLU A 159 6.69 5.87 -7.30
CA GLU A 159 8.03 6.34 -6.96
C GLU A 159 9.11 5.65 -7.80
N GLU A 160 8.97 4.35 -8.10
CA GLU A 160 9.96 3.60 -8.88
C GLU A 160 9.84 3.84 -10.40
N ALA A 161 8.64 4.15 -10.89
CA ALA A 161 8.36 4.40 -12.31
C ALA A 161 7.36 5.55 -12.51
N PRO A 162 7.64 6.77 -11.98
CA PRO A 162 6.66 7.86 -11.92
C PRO A 162 6.08 8.23 -13.27
N LYS A 163 6.93 8.30 -14.32
CA LYS A 163 6.46 8.62 -15.66
C LYS A 163 5.49 7.58 -16.20
N LYS A 164 5.81 6.29 -16.06
CA LYS A 164 4.93 5.20 -16.54
C LYS A 164 3.59 5.21 -15.84
N VAL A 165 3.57 5.43 -14.51
CA VAL A 165 2.33 5.51 -13.74
C VAL A 165 1.51 6.71 -14.16
N ALA A 166 2.15 7.87 -14.36
CA ALA A 166 1.47 9.09 -14.84
C ALA A 166 0.88 8.89 -16.24
N ASP A 167 1.64 8.32 -17.17
CA ASP A 167 1.17 8.04 -18.54
C ASP A 167 -0.08 7.14 -18.51
N GLU A 168 -0.06 6.02 -17.75
CA GLU A 168 -1.21 5.12 -17.63
C GLU A 168 -2.47 5.79 -17.04
N ILE A 169 -2.28 6.71 -16.08
CA ILE A 169 -3.41 7.45 -15.48
C ILE A 169 -3.96 8.50 -16.44
N MET A 170 -3.10 9.17 -17.22
CA MET A 170 -3.51 10.22 -18.14
C MET A 170 -4.17 9.67 -19.41
N GLU A 171 -3.77 8.49 -19.86
CA GLU A 171 -4.33 7.81 -21.03
C GLU A 171 -5.65 7.08 -20.72
N TRP A 172 -5.90 6.79 -19.45
CA TRP A 172 -7.11 6.11 -18.98
C TRP A 172 -8.23 7.11 -18.64
#